data_6bb8952ea2d045d0bf8b9060e7183bad
#
_entry.id   6bb8952ea2d045d0bf8b9060e7183bad
#
_cell.length_a   1.000
_cell.length_b   1.000
_cell.length_c   1.000
_cell.angle_alpha   90.00
_cell.angle_beta   90.00
_cell.angle_gamma   90.00
#
_symmetry.space_group_name_H-M   'P 1'
#
loop_
_entity.id
_entity.type
_entity.pdbx_description
1 polymer ?
#
loop_
_entity_poly.entity_id
_entity_poly.type
_entity_poly.pdbx_seq_one_letter_code
_entity_poly.pdbx_strand_id
1 'polypeptide(L)'
;MKINLVLLTLCMLVHTSLLAQTNELQRSIPEAEGVPSEAVITLFDSLTALPHTDIHSVIVLRHGKVIGEIYPTPFAPEYRHTMYSCSKTFVGAAVGLAIADNRLRLTDRIVSFFPEQLPDSVSENLSNITVRHLLTMTSGITPDWNMRNVCTNWLSTFLAKPVKTPGVQFEYDSISTYVLSAIIQKVTGMTLLDYLKLKLFNPMNIKEVAWEISPEGIHTGGWGLHIQSESLAKFGLLLLNQGKWKGKQLLSSSWIKQMTSKQMEAGDEDYGYQMWLCDYPGAVRADGALGQYVLIMPKEDMVVVITECTLINGRNQRRLVWNKLLSAIKNQALIPGKAYARLKKKQISYTLPTVQGKKQSPLATAYANRTITQIGRAHV
;
A
#
# COMPACT_ATOMS: atom_id res chain seq x y z
N MET A 1 -58.53 -10.47 -20.28
CA MET A 1 -57.32 -11.30 -20.32
C MET A 1 -56.04 -10.55 -20.79
N LYS A 2 -56.07 -9.22 -20.92
CA LYS A 2 -54.88 -8.41 -21.34
C LYS A 2 -54.21 -7.61 -20.23
N ILE A 3 -54.79 -7.51 -19.03
CA ILE A 3 -54.25 -6.73 -17.90
C ILE A 3 -53.23 -7.51 -17.10
N ASN A 4 -53.28 -8.84 -17.03
CA ASN A 4 -52.34 -9.65 -16.27
C ASN A 4 -50.97 -9.84 -16.91
N LEU A 5 -50.81 -9.61 -18.23
CA LEU A 5 -49.55 -9.76 -18.93
C LEU A 5 -48.62 -8.53 -18.72
N VAL A 6 -49.23 -7.35 -18.60
CA VAL A 6 -48.49 -6.09 -18.37
C VAL A 6 -47.91 -6.02 -16.96
N LEU A 7 -48.63 -6.53 -15.95
CA LEU A 7 -48.14 -6.57 -14.57
C LEU A 7 -46.95 -7.58 -14.40
N LEU A 8 -46.99 -8.74 -15.09
CA LEU A 8 -45.89 -9.69 -15.03
C LEU A 8 -44.62 -9.15 -15.69
N THR A 9 -44.75 -8.40 -16.79
CA THR A 9 -43.61 -7.80 -17.49
C THR A 9 -42.99 -6.64 -16.68
N LEU A 10 -43.83 -5.88 -15.96
CA LEU A 10 -43.35 -4.82 -15.08
C LEU A 10 -42.65 -5.36 -13.83
N CYS A 11 -43.09 -6.47 -13.25
CA CYS A 11 -42.40 -7.15 -12.15
C CYS A 11 -41.04 -7.76 -12.55
N MET A 12 -40.90 -8.27 -13.78
CA MET A 12 -39.58 -8.77 -14.26
C MET A 12 -38.61 -7.64 -14.55
N LEU A 13 -39.07 -6.47 -14.99
CA LEU A 13 -38.20 -5.30 -15.21
C LEU A 13 -37.72 -4.62 -13.91
N VAL A 14 -38.45 -4.76 -12.81
CA VAL A 14 -38.05 -4.21 -11.52
C VAL A 14 -37.03 -5.09 -10.81
N HIS A 15 -36.95 -6.40 -11.12
CA HIS A 15 -35.97 -7.31 -10.51
C HIS A 15 -34.55 -7.24 -11.15
N THR A 16 -34.39 -6.58 -12.30
CA THR A 16 -33.09 -6.42 -12.95
C THR A 16 -32.36 -5.13 -12.57
N SER A 17 -32.97 -4.24 -11.80
CA SER A 17 -32.44 -2.90 -11.51
C SER A 17 -31.83 -2.72 -10.10
N LEU A 18 -31.76 -3.74 -9.27
CA LEU A 18 -31.24 -3.61 -7.89
C LEU A 18 -29.98 -4.42 -7.61
N LEU A 19 -29.17 -4.69 -8.59
CA LEU A 19 -27.76 -4.90 -8.37
C LEU A 19 -27.07 -3.53 -8.52
N ALA A 20 -27.35 -2.62 -7.61
CA ALA A 20 -26.40 -1.57 -7.30
C ALA A 20 -25.10 -2.31 -7.02
N GLN A 21 -24.14 -2.26 -7.95
CA GLN A 21 -22.80 -2.77 -7.73
C GLN A 21 -22.25 -2.01 -6.53
N THR A 22 -22.39 -2.59 -5.34
CA THR A 22 -21.67 -2.10 -4.20
C THR A 22 -20.21 -2.07 -4.62
N ASN A 23 -19.60 -0.90 -4.60
CA ASN A 23 -18.19 -0.74 -4.99
C ASN A 23 -17.24 -1.28 -3.90
N GLU A 24 -17.77 -2.03 -2.95
CA GLU A 24 -17.07 -2.75 -1.90
C GLU A 24 -16.57 -4.11 -2.41
N LEU A 25 -15.53 -4.61 -1.80
CA LEU A 25 -15.05 -5.97 -2.04
C LEU A 25 -16.11 -6.97 -1.57
N GLN A 26 -16.35 -8.00 -2.35
CA GLN A 26 -17.24 -9.08 -1.95
C GLN A 26 -16.64 -9.85 -0.76
N ARG A 27 -17.49 -10.27 0.18
CA ARG A 27 -17.11 -11.15 1.28
C ARG A 27 -17.54 -12.58 0.97
N SER A 28 -16.73 -13.55 1.40
CA SER A 28 -17.00 -14.98 1.27
C SER A 28 -16.62 -15.70 2.55
N ILE A 29 -17.14 -16.92 2.72
CA ILE A 29 -16.65 -17.80 3.77
C ILE A 29 -15.31 -18.43 3.33
N PRO A 30 -14.32 -18.52 4.23
CA PRO A 30 -13.00 -19.05 3.87
C PRO A 30 -13.06 -20.44 3.22
N GLU A 31 -13.92 -21.30 3.70
CA GLU A 31 -14.10 -22.67 3.20
C GLU A 31 -14.57 -22.69 1.73
N ALA A 32 -15.45 -21.78 1.33
CA ALA A 32 -15.88 -21.70 -0.08
C ALA A 32 -14.73 -21.33 -1.02
N GLU A 33 -13.75 -20.64 -0.50
CA GLU A 33 -12.54 -20.26 -1.23
C GLU A 33 -11.35 -21.21 -0.92
N GLY A 34 -11.62 -22.39 -0.35
CA GLY A 34 -10.62 -23.44 -0.09
C GLY A 34 -9.64 -23.12 1.04
N VAL A 35 -10.00 -22.24 1.97
CA VAL A 35 -9.19 -21.91 3.14
C VAL A 35 -9.95 -22.35 4.40
N PRO A 36 -9.36 -23.18 5.29
CA PRO A 36 -10.00 -23.45 6.57
C PRO A 36 -10.13 -22.17 7.41
N SER A 37 -11.31 -21.90 7.98
CA SER A 37 -11.50 -20.79 8.94
C SER A 37 -10.51 -20.87 10.10
N GLU A 38 -10.09 -22.06 10.50
CA GLU A 38 -9.07 -22.28 11.54
C GLU A 38 -7.72 -21.64 11.18
N ALA A 39 -7.31 -21.72 9.90
CA ALA A 39 -6.07 -21.12 9.44
C ALA A 39 -6.12 -19.57 9.52
N VAL A 40 -7.29 -18.99 9.18
CA VAL A 40 -7.53 -17.54 9.30
C VAL A 40 -7.48 -17.10 10.76
N ILE A 41 -8.15 -17.85 11.67
CA ILE A 41 -8.10 -17.61 13.12
C ILE A 41 -6.65 -17.69 13.62
N THR A 42 -5.93 -18.74 13.24
CA THR A 42 -4.54 -18.95 13.67
C THR A 42 -3.62 -17.83 13.20
N LEU A 43 -3.83 -17.33 11.97
CA LEU A 43 -3.10 -16.18 11.47
C LEU A 43 -3.38 -14.93 12.33
N PHE A 44 -4.65 -14.59 12.56
CA PHE A 44 -5.03 -13.41 13.33
C PHE A 44 -4.53 -13.48 14.77
N ASP A 45 -4.70 -14.60 15.44
CA ASP A 45 -4.19 -14.84 16.79
C ASP A 45 -2.66 -14.71 16.84
N SER A 46 -1.96 -15.27 15.85
CA SER A 46 -0.49 -15.21 15.81
C SER A 46 0.03 -13.81 15.54
N LEU A 47 -0.62 -13.05 14.66
CA LEU A 47 -0.24 -11.66 14.37
C LEU A 47 -0.48 -10.77 15.60
N THR A 48 -1.65 -10.88 16.24
CA THR A 48 -2.00 -10.06 17.41
C THR A 48 -1.23 -10.44 18.68
N ALA A 49 -0.58 -11.60 18.70
CA ALA A 49 0.28 -12.06 19.79
C ALA A 49 1.76 -11.70 19.60
N LEU A 50 2.15 -11.07 18.47
CA LEU A 50 3.53 -10.67 18.26
C LEU A 50 3.97 -9.63 19.31
N PRO A 51 5.13 -9.79 19.95
CA PRO A 51 5.64 -8.82 20.90
C PRO A 51 5.96 -7.49 20.20
N HIS A 52 5.79 -6.39 20.91
CA HIS A 52 6.10 -5.04 20.40
C HIS A 52 5.42 -4.71 19.08
N THR A 53 4.22 -5.25 18.86
CA THR A 53 3.45 -5.09 17.63
C THR A 53 1.98 -4.84 17.97
N ASP A 54 1.47 -3.73 17.49
CA ASP A 54 0.06 -3.36 17.58
C ASP A 54 -0.56 -3.51 16.19
N ILE A 55 -1.36 -4.54 15.99
CA ILE A 55 -2.09 -4.75 14.73
C ILE A 55 -3.27 -3.77 14.66
N HIS A 56 -3.34 -2.98 13.60
CA HIS A 56 -4.42 -2.02 13.37
C HIS A 56 -5.49 -2.58 12.42
N SER A 57 -5.07 -3.32 11.39
CA SER A 57 -6.00 -4.10 10.55
C SER A 57 -5.28 -5.26 9.87
N VAL A 58 -6.04 -6.32 9.60
CA VAL A 58 -5.64 -7.39 8.69
C VAL A 58 -6.82 -7.70 7.77
N ILE A 59 -6.60 -7.75 6.46
CA ILE A 59 -7.59 -8.17 5.47
C ILE A 59 -6.98 -9.28 4.63
N VAL A 60 -7.68 -10.40 4.52
CA VAL A 60 -7.29 -11.57 3.72
C VAL A 60 -8.27 -11.74 2.57
N LEU A 61 -7.76 -11.70 1.33
CA LEU A 61 -8.54 -11.96 0.12
C LEU A 61 -8.06 -13.25 -0.54
N ARG A 62 -9.01 -14.02 -1.08
CA ARG A 62 -8.76 -15.09 -2.02
C ARG A 62 -9.81 -15.09 -3.11
N HIS A 63 -9.42 -15.40 -4.37
CA HIS A 63 -10.29 -15.36 -5.55
C HIS A 63 -11.09 -14.04 -5.66
N GLY A 64 -10.43 -12.92 -5.30
CA GLY A 64 -11.01 -11.58 -5.32
C GLY A 64 -12.02 -11.27 -4.21
N LYS A 65 -12.22 -12.16 -3.23
CA LYS A 65 -13.18 -12.00 -2.14
C LYS A 65 -12.48 -11.95 -0.78
N VAL A 66 -12.98 -11.09 0.11
CA VAL A 66 -12.53 -11.02 1.50
C VAL A 66 -13.02 -12.27 2.24
N ILE A 67 -12.10 -13.06 2.76
CA ILE A 67 -12.37 -14.29 3.51
C ILE A 67 -12.12 -14.14 5.01
N GLY A 68 -11.53 -13.03 5.42
CA GLY A 68 -11.33 -12.68 6.82
C GLY A 68 -10.79 -11.27 6.95
N GLU A 69 -11.26 -10.54 7.96
CA GLU A 69 -10.80 -9.19 8.26
C GLU A 69 -10.91 -8.92 9.75
N ILE A 70 -9.96 -8.17 10.29
CA ILE A 70 -10.01 -7.67 11.67
C ILE A 70 -9.56 -6.21 11.71
N TYR A 71 -10.17 -5.49 12.64
CA TYR A 71 -9.82 -4.12 13.02
C TYR A 71 -9.82 -4.08 14.56
N PRO A 72 -8.70 -4.43 15.22
CA PRO A 72 -8.64 -4.39 16.68
C PRO A 72 -8.99 -3.00 17.22
N THR A 73 -9.93 -2.95 18.16
CA THR A 73 -10.30 -1.67 18.82
C THR A 73 -9.06 -1.01 19.42
N PRO A 74 -8.81 0.31 19.22
CA PRO A 74 -9.76 1.34 18.76
C PRO A 74 -9.81 1.57 17.24
N PHE A 75 -9.15 0.75 16.42
CA PHE A 75 -9.17 0.91 14.97
C PHE A 75 -10.48 0.45 14.35
N ALA A 76 -10.83 1.03 13.19
CA ALA A 76 -12.07 0.78 12.47
C ALA A 76 -11.84 0.87 10.95
N PRO A 77 -12.71 0.22 10.13
CA PRO A 77 -12.55 0.15 8.67
C PRO A 77 -12.52 1.53 7.98
N GLU A 78 -13.22 2.50 8.54
CA GLU A 78 -13.33 3.88 8.02
C GLU A 78 -12.07 4.72 8.25
N TYR A 79 -11.14 4.30 9.09
CA TYR A 79 -9.95 5.08 9.39
C TYR A 79 -8.90 4.95 8.28
N ARG A 80 -8.34 6.09 7.89
CA ARG A 80 -7.16 6.13 7.03
C ARG A 80 -5.93 5.82 7.86
N HIS A 81 -5.08 4.97 7.33
CA HIS A 81 -3.79 4.64 7.92
C HIS A 81 -2.66 5.27 7.12
N THR A 82 -1.61 5.72 7.80
CA THR A 82 -0.38 6.18 7.14
C THR A 82 0.39 5.00 6.58
N MET A 83 0.80 5.08 5.32
CA MET A 83 1.34 3.94 4.59
C MET A 83 2.86 3.93 4.46
N TYR A 84 3.50 4.99 4.92
CA TYR A 84 4.95 5.11 4.77
C TYR A 84 5.39 4.71 3.34
N SER A 85 6.38 3.83 3.22
CA SER A 85 6.95 3.44 1.92
C SER A 85 6.04 2.59 1.02
N CYS A 86 4.92 2.05 1.51
CA CYS A 86 3.91 1.49 0.60
C CYS A 86 3.42 2.52 -0.44
N SER A 87 3.53 3.82 -0.14
CA SER A 87 3.27 4.94 -1.05
C SER A 87 4.01 4.79 -2.38
N LYS A 88 5.23 4.26 -2.35
CA LYS A 88 6.10 4.10 -3.53
C LYS A 88 5.46 3.23 -4.62
N THR A 89 4.74 2.18 -4.23
CA THR A 89 4.10 1.27 -5.19
C THR A 89 3.00 1.99 -5.99
N PHE A 90 2.31 2.94 -5.37
CA PHE A 90 1.34 3.80 -6.07
C PHE A 90 2.02 4.78 -7.02
N VAL A 91 3.22 5.29 -6.67
CA VAL A 91 4.01 6.11 -7.59
C VAL A 91 4.49 5.27 -8.78
N GLY A 92 4.93 4.02 -8.54
CA GLY A 92 5.25 3.09 -9.62
C GLY A 92 4.07 2.85 -10.57
N ALA A 93 2.85 2.73 -10.03
CA ALA A 93 1.63 2.65 -10.84
C ALA A 93 1.37 3.94 -11.63
N ALA A 94 1.56 5.13 -11.02
CA ALA A 94 1.40 6.42 -11.70
C ALA A 94 2.38 6.59 -12.87
N VAL A 95 3.64 6.15 -12.71
CA VAL A 95 4.63 6.14 -13.79
C VAL A 95 4.15 5.25 -14.95
N GLY A 96 3.65 4.06 -14.66
CA GLY A 96 3.11 3.17 -15.68
C GLY A 96 1.92 3.76 -16.44
N LEU A 97 1.06 4.49 -15.77
CA LEU A 97 -0.05 5.23 -16.38
C LEU A 97 0.45 6.35 -17.29
N ALA A 98 1.45 7.13 -16.84
CA ALA A 98 2.03 8.20 -17.63
C ALA A 98 2.74 7.68 -18.88
N ILE A 99 3.38 6.51 -18.79
CA ILE A 99 3.97 5.82 -19.96
C ILE A 99 2.86 5.36 -20.93
N ALA A 100 1.78 4.78 -20.42
CA ALA A 100 0.64 4.37 -21.25
C ALA A 100 -0.07 5.57 -21.94
N ASP A 101 -0.06 6.73 -21.30
CA ASP A 101 -0.55 8.00 -21.86
C ASP A 101 0.47 8.65 -22.83
N ASN A 102 1.61 8.02 -23.14
CA ASN A 102 2.72 8.55 -23.97
C ASN A 102 3.33 9.87 -23.44
N ARG A 103 3.28 10.11 -22.14
CA ARG A 103 3.81 11.31 -21.48
C ARG A 103 5.19 11.12 -20.91
N LEU A 104 5.66 9.87 -20.78
CA LEU A 104 6.89 9.51 -20.10
C LEU A 104 7.48 8.23 -20.69
N ARG A 105 8.81 8.12 -20.66
CA ARG A 105 9.54 6.91 -21.04
C ARG A 105 10.51 6.53 -19.92
N LEU A 106 10.82 5.24 -19.80
CA LEU A 106 11.81 4.76 -18.83
C LEU A 106 13.22 5.33 -19.07
N THR A 107 13.53 5.68 -20.32
CA THR A 107 14.81 6.21 -20.77
C THR A 107 14.91 7.73 -20.68
N ASP A 108 13.82 8.42 -20.34
CA ASP A 108 13.87 9.88 -20.22
C ASP A 108 14.80 10.29 -19.07
N ARG A 109 15.66 11.26 -19.35
CA ARG A 109 16.66 11.76 -18.39
C ARG A 109 16.00 12.73 -17.43
N ILE A 110 16.25 12.58 -16.12
CA ILE A 110 15.59 13.39 -15.11
C ILE A 110 15.91 14.88 -15.24
N VAL A 111 17.10 15.22 -15.68
CA VAL A 111 17.54 16.61 -15.89
C VAL A 111 16.68 17.36 -16.93
N SER A 112 16.07 16.66 -17.87
CA SER A 112 15.23 17.29 -18.91
C SER A 112 13.89 17.80 -18.39
N PHE A 113 13.44 17.31 -17.22
CA PHE A 113 12.16 17.76 -16.65
C PHE A 113 12.27 19.02 -15.81
N PHE A 114 13.48 19.33 -15.28
CA PHE A 114 13.70 20.38 -14.30
C PHE A 114 14.91 21.26 -14.63
N PRO A 115 15.02 21.83 -15.85
CA PRO A 115 16.18 22.64 -16.23
C PRO A 115 16.41 23.83 -15.30
N GLU A 116 15.32 24.35 -14.69
CA GLU A 116 15.35 25.46 -13.75
C GLU A 116 15.84 25.10 -12.34
N GLN A 117 15.99 23.81 -12.04
CA GLN A 117 16.41 23.28 -10.73
C GLN A 117 17.82 22.69 -10.76
N LEU A 118 18.48 22.70 -11.92
CA LEU A 118 19.81 22.12 -12.09
C LEU A 118 20.87 22.97 -11.39
N PRO A 119 21.94 22.34 -10.87
CA PRO A 119 23.11 23.07 -10.42
C PRO A 119 23.85 23.72 -11.59
N ASP A 120 24.71 24.72 -11.31
CA ASP A 120 25.50 25.44 -12.32
C ASP A 120 26.38 24.50 -13.19
N SER A 121 26.80 23.39 -12.63
CA SER A 121 27.54 22.34 -13.33
C SER A 121 26.83 20.99 -13.23
N VAL A 122 26.39 20.47 -14.36
CA VAL A 122 25.74 19.15 -14.48
C VAL A 122 26.79 18.10 -14.82
N SER A 123 27.07 17.19 -13.88
CA SER A 123 28.00 16.09 -14.13
C SER A 123 27.45 15.11 -15.17
N GLU A 124 28.33 14.35 -15.81
CA GLU A 124 27.94 13.29 -16.74
C GLU A 124 27.04 12.25 -16.06
N ASN A 125 27.33 11.83 -14.84
CA ASN A 125 26.52 10.90 -14.08
C ASN A 125 25.12 11.46 -13.80
N LEU A 126 25.00 12.72 -13.38
CA LEU A 126 23.71 13.37 -13.17
C LEU A 126 22.90 13.41 -14.47
N SER A 127 23.53 13.77 -15.58
CA SER A 127 22.88 13.83 -16.90
C SER A 127 22.40 12.45 -17.39
N ASN A 128 22.98 11.37 -16.88
CA ASN A 128 22.67 9.99 -17.26
C ASN A 128 21.60 9.33 -16.36
N ILE A 129 21.14 9.99 -15.28
CA ILE A 129 20.05 9.45 -14.48
C ILE A 129 18.75 9.45 -15.30
N THR A 130 18.09 8.29 -15.36
CA THR A 130 16.81 8.11 -16.06
C THR A 130 15.68 7.80 -15.10
N VAL A 131 14.44 7.90 -15.57
CA VAL A 131 13.23 7.46 -14.84
C VAL A 131 13.37 6.02 -14.34
N ARG A 132 13.97 5.13 -15.17
CA ARG A 132 14.22 3.73 -14.76
C ARG A 132 15.13 3.67 -13.52
N HIS A 133 16.18 4.46 -13.45
CA HIS A 133 17.10 4.46 -12.31
C HIS A 133 16.42 4.87 -11.01
N LEU A 134 15.48 5.82 -11.06
CA LEU A 134 14.66 6.19 -9.90
C LEU A 134 13.71 5.05 -9.49
N LEU A 135 13.06 4.39 -10.47
CA LEU A 135 12.13 3.27 -10.21
C LEU A 135 12.83 2.08 -9.57
N THR A 136 14.10 1.83 -9.93
CA THR A 136 14.90 0.69 -9.45
C THR A 136 15.78 1.02 -8.25
N MET A 137 15.69 2.24 -7.70
CA MET A 137 16.56 2.68 -6.59
C MET A 137 18.05 2.62 -6.92
N THR A 138 18.41 3.01 -8.15
CA THR A 138 19.80 2.98 -8.66
C THR A 138 20.24 4.32 -9.25
N SER A 139 19.76 5.42 -8.66
CA SER A 139 20.13 6.78 -9.10
C SER A 139 21.62 7.08 -9.00
N GLY A 140 22.34 6.40 -8.12
CA GLY A 140 23.73 6.72 -7.78
C GLY A 140 23.88 7.90 -6.81
N ILE A 141 22.78 8.48 -6.37
CA ILE A 141 22.76 9.54 -5.34
C ILE A 141 22.62 8.87 -3.98
N THR A 142 23.54 9.18 -3.07
CA THR A 142 23.49 8.67 -1.70
C THR A 142 22.25 9.20 -0.98
N PRO A 143 21.40 8.31 -0.41
CA PRO A 143 20.20 8.68 0.30
C PRO A 143 20.47 9.62 1.47
N ASP A 144 19.65 10.67 1.59
CA ASP A 144 19.74 11.63 2.67
C ASP A 144 18.33 11.97 3.18
N TRP A 145 17.89 11.20 4.15
CA TRP A 145 16.57 11.37 4.74
C TRP A 145 16.43 12.69 5.52
N ASN A 146 17.55 13.22 6.05
CA ASN A 146 17.54 14.45 6.81
C ASN A 146 17.33 15.71 5.96
N MET A 147 17.60 15.64 4.66
CA MET A 147 17.41 16.74 3.72
C MET A 147 16.03 17.43 3.88
N ARG A 148 14.98 16.68 4.05
CA ARG A 148 13.60 17.18 4.24
C ARG A 148 13.39 18.03 5.51
N ASN A 149 14.28 17.93 6.49
CA ASN A 149 14.20 18.69 7.75
C ASN A 149 15.01 20.00 7.69
N VAL A 150 15.98 20.08 6.79
CA VAL A 150 16.98 21.17 6.77
C VAL A 150 16.87 22.08 5.55
N CYS A 151 16.10 21.71 4.53
CA CYS A 151 15.87 22.55 3.36
C CYS A 151 14.42 22.53 2.92
N THR A 152 14.02 23.50 2.11
CA THR A 152 12.69 23.63 1.50
C THR A 152 12.68 23.33 0.01
N ASN A 153 13.84 23.33 -0.63
CA ASN A 153 14.03 23.08 -2.06
C ASN A 153 14.55 21.66 -2.27
N TRP A 154 13.68 20.66 -2.08
CA TRP A 154 14.09 19.27 -2.09
C TRP A 154 14.58 18.80 -3.44
N LEU A 155 13.94 19.27 -4.53
CA LEU A 155 14.28 18.85 -5.88
C LEU A 155 15.67 19.36 -6.29
N SER A 156 15.94 20.67 -6.17
CA SER A 156 17.25 21.23 -6.49
C SER A 156 18.34 20.69 -5.57
N THR A 157 18.04 20.49 -4.28
CA THR A 157 18.98 19.89 -3.33
C THR A 157 19.33 18.46 -3.73
N PHE A 158 18.36 17.65 -4.19
CA PHE A 158 18.62 16.30 -4.71
C PHE A 158 19.50 16.34 -5.96
N LEU A 159 19.18 17.22 -6.93
CA LEU A 159 19.92 17.34 -8.20
C LEU A 159 21.34 17.90 -8.03
N ALA A 160 21.62 18.62 -6.95
CA ALA A 160 22.96 19.15 -6.65
C ALA A 160 23.88 18.15 -5.93
N LYS A 161 23.38 16.96 -5.54
CA LYS A 161 24.20 15.96 -4.84
C LYS A 161 25.22 15.31 -5.78
N PRO A 162 26.36 14.85 -5.23
CA PRO A 162 27.30 13.98 -5.97
C PRO A 162 26.59 12.70 -6.44
N VAL A 163 26.88 12.29 -7.66
CA VAL A 163 26.27 11.13 -8.31
C VAL A 163 27.33 10.10 -8.67
N LYS A 164 27.21 8.89 -8.12
CA LYS A 164 27.94 7.70 -8.58
C LYS A 164 27.37 7.24 -9.92
N THR A 165 27.96 6.22 -10.55
CA THR A 165 27.45 5.68 -11.83
C THR A 165 26.01 5.17 -11.66
N PRO A 166 25.01 5.76 -12.34
CA PRO A 166 23.63 5.32 -12.26
C PRO A 166 23.44 3.90 -12.80
N GLY A 167 22.50 3.16 -12.23
CA GLY A 167 22.13 1.82 -12.69
C GLY A 167 23.00 0.69 -12.13
N VAL A 168 24.04 0.98 -11.35
CA VAL A 168 25.01 -0.02 -10.88
C VAL A 168 24.66 -0.55 -9.49
N GLN A 169 24.38 0.33 -8.54
CA GLN A 169 24.18 -0.04 -7.15
C GLN A 169 22.77 0.29 -6.68
N PHE A 170 22.15 -0.65 -5.96
CA PHE A 170 20.91 -0.41 -5.26
C PHE A 170 21.14 0.39 -3.98
N GLU A 171 20.52 1.55 -3.88
CA GLU A 171 20.50 2.39 -2.67
C GLU A 171 19.07 2.87 -2.44
N TYR A 172 18.38 2.27 -1.47
CA TYR A 172 16.98 2.59 -1.20
C TYR A 172 16.79 4.03 -0.78
N ASP A 173 16.14 4.83 -1.62
CA ASP A 173 16.00 6.26 -1.43
C ASP A 173 14.57 6.75 -1.65
N SER A 174 13.98 7.32 -0.61
CA SER A 174 12.63 7.88 -0.67
C SER A 174 12.57 9.19 -1.46
N ILE A 175 13.68 9.92 -1.56
CA ILE A 175 13.73 11.18 -2.34
C ILE A 175 13.74 10.87 -3.84
N SER A 176 14.37 9.78 -4.27
CA SER A 176 14.24 9.29 -5.65
C SER A 176 12.78 9.08 -6.06
N THR A 177 11.93 8.59 -5.15
CA THR A 177 10.49 8.45 -5.42
C THR A 177 9.77 9.79 -5.37
N TYR A 178 10.20 10.73 -4.53
CA TYR A 178 9.70 12.10 -4.56
C TYR A 178 9.97 12.76 -5.93
N VAL A 179 11.14 12.57 -6.51
CA VAL A 179 11.46 13.06 -7.86
C VAL A 179 10.55 12.43 -8.91
N LEU A 180 10.19 11.13 -8.78
CA LEU A 180 9.18 10.52 -9.66
C LEU A 180 7.82 11.21 -9.51
N SER A 181 7.41 11.56 -8.28
CA SER A 181 6.18 12.33 -8.04
C SER A 181 6.23 13.71 -8.72
N ALA A 182 7.35 14.40 -8.61
CA ALA A 182 7.58 15.68 -9.29
C ALA A 182 7.52 15.56 -10.82
N ILE A 183 8.08 14.48 -11.38
CA ILE A 183 8.01 14.19 -12.82
C ILE A 183 6.56 13.97 -13.24
N ILE A 184 5.79 13.16 -12.50
CA ILE A 184 4.35 12.95 -12.79
C ILE A 184 3.61 14.30 -12.81
N GLN A 185 3.83 15.14 -11.81
CA GLN A 185 3.21 16.49 -11.79
C GLN A 185 3.61 17.33 -13.00
N LYS A 186 4.89 17.31 -13.38
CA LYS A 186 5.42 18.08 -14.53
C LYS A 186 4.81 17.62 -15.86
N VAL A 187 4.78 16.30 -16.12
CA VAL A 187 4.35 15.76 -17.43
C VAL A 187 2.83 15.67 -17.58
N THR A 188 2.09 15.62 -16.47
CA THR A 188 0.62 15.51 -16.51
C THR A 188 -0.07 16.86 -16.31
N GLY A 189 0.58 17.82 -15.69
CA GLY A 189 -0.03 19.07 -15.21
C GLY A 189 -0.95 18.87 -14.01
N MET A 190 -0.96 17.68 -13.39
CA MET A 190 -1.77 17.32 -12.24
C MET A 190 -0.88 16.93 -11.06
N THR A 191 -1.34 17.17 -9.83
CA THR A 191 -0.66 16.58 -8.68
C THR A 191 -0.68 15.03 -8.78
N LEU A 192 0.29 14.35 -8.15
CA LEU A 192 0.31 12.89 -8.12
C LEU A 192 -1.04 12.31 -7.65
N LEU A 193 -1.62 12.89 -6.58
CA LEU A 193 -2.89 12.42 -6.04
C LEU A 193 -4.04 12.61 -7.02
N ASP A 194 -4.14 13.77 -7.69
CA ASP A 194 -5.22 14.04 -8.64
C ASP A 194 -5.11 13.16 -9.88
N TYR A 195 -3.89 12.91 -10.35
CA TYR A 195 -3.65 11.98 -11.45
C TYR A 195 -4.06 10.55 -11.09
N LEU A 196 -3.68 10.07 -9.90
CA LEU A 196 -4.11 8.77 -9.40
C LEU A 196 -5.63 8.72 -9.15
N LYS A 197 -6.25 9.80 -8.65
CA LYS A 197 -7.72 9.87 -8.51
C LYS A 197 -8.38 9.68 -9.87
N LEU A 198 -7.94 10.40 -10.88
CA LEU A 198 -8.51 10.31 -12.23
C LEU A 198 -8.37 8.90 -12.82
N LYS A 199 -7.19 8.32 -12.73
CA LYS A 199 -6.83 7.09 -13.46
C LYS A 199 -7.13 5.79 -12.71
N LEU A 200 -7.04 5.79 -11.38
CA LEU A 200 -7.19 4.58 -10.55
C LEU A 200 -8.25 4.72 -9.46
N PHE A 201 -8.18 5.74 -8.62
CA PHE A 201 -8.97 5.76 -7.40
C PHE A 201 -10.47 5.91 -7.68
N ASN A 202 -10.86 6.83 -8.56
CA ASN A 202 -12.27 7.01 -8.94
C ASN A 202 -12.85 5.75 -9.62
N PRO A 203 -12.18 5.14 -10.64
CA PRO A 203 -12.64 3.88 -11.23
C PRO A 203 -12.79 2.73 -10.22
N MET A 204 -11.97 2.73 -9.16
CA MET A 204 -11.99 1.71 -8.10
C MET A 204 -12.88 2.09 -6.92
N ASN A 205 -13.56 3.26 -6.96
CA ASN A 205 -14.29 3.83 -5.84
C ASN A 205 -13.46 3.92 -4.54
N ILE A 206 -12.24 4.41 -4.68
CA ILE A 206 -11.36 4.75 -3.57
C ILE A 206 -11.48 6.26 -3.35
N LYS A 207 -12.13 6.68 -2.26
CA LYS A 207 -12.49 8.09 -2.00
C LYS A 207 -11.65 8.72 -0.91
N GLU A 208 -11.45 8.01 0.19
CA GLU A 208 -10.80 8.50 1.38
C GLU A 208 -9.28 8.37 1.28
N VAL A 209 -8.66 9.31 0.56
CA VAL A 209 -7.21 9.34 0.33
C VAL A 209 -6.67 10.74 0.59
N ALA A 210 -5.56 10.81 1.31
CA ALA A 210 -4.75 12.01 1.45
C ALA A 210 -3.28 11.68 1.21
N TRP A 211 -2.49 12.69 0.89
CA TRP A 211 -1.05 12.53 0.69
C TRP A 211 -0.31 13.75 1.21
N GLU A 212 0.79 13.55 1.92
CA GLU A 212 1.64 14.62 2.41
C GLU A 212 2.25 15.42 1.25
N ILE A 213 2.47 16.70 1.46
CA ILE A 213 2.97 17.64 0.46
C ILE A 213 4.30 18.21 0.96
N SER A 214 5.29 18.31 0.08
CA SER A 214 6.55 18.97 0.33
C SER A 214 6.40 20.50 0.41
N PRO A 215 7.40 21.23 0.92
CA PRO A 215 7.41 22.70 0.86
C PRO A 215 7.29 23.29 -0.55
N GLU A 216 7.64 22.50 -1.59
CA GLU A 216 7.53 22.88 -3.01
C GLU A 216 6.14 22.62 -3.61
N GLY A 217 5.15 22.17 -2.80
CA GLY A 217 3.79 21.89 -3.29
C GLY A 217 3.67 20.56 -4.06
N ILE A 218 4.62 19.65 -3.92
CA ILE A 218 4.67 18.36 -4.59
C ILE A 218 4.36 17.27 -3.57
N HIS A 219 3.49 16.29 -3.91
CA HIS A 219 3.26 15.15 -3.03
C HIS A 219 4.53 14.34 -2.82
N THR A 220 4.78 13.92 -1.57
CA THR A 220 6.05 13.30 -1.16
C THR A 220 6.38 12.01 -1.89
N GLY A 221 5.37 11.30 -2.43
CA GLY A 221 5.55 10.10 -3.24
C GLY A 221 6.18 8.93 -2.52
N GLY A 222 7.38 9.10 -1.98
CA GLY A 222 8.13 8.05 -1.27
C GLY A 222 7.55 7.64 0.08
N TRP A 223 6.64 8.44 0.62
CA TRP A 223 5.86 8.27 1.86
C TRP A 223 4.63 9.16 1.82
N GLY A 224 3.89 9.26 2.92
CA GLY A 224 2.86 10.27 3.11
C GLY A 224 1.49 9.93 2.56
N LEU A 225 1.28 8.75 1.97
CA LEU A 225 -0.04 8.26 1.61
C LEU A 225 -0.83 7.87 2.86
N HIS A 226 -2.07 8.39 2.98
CA HIS A 226 -3.05 8.00 3.99
C HIS A 226 -4.28 7.44 3.28
N ILE A 227 -4.63 6.19 3.57
CA ILE A 227 -5.66 5.44 2.85
C ILE A 227 -6.29 4.37 3.75
N GLN A 228 -7.53 4.01 3.49
CA GLN A 228 -8.23 2.92 4.19
C GLN A 228 -7.67 1.55 3.79
N SER A 229 -7.70 0.61 4.73
CA SER A 229 -7.18 -0.75 4.51
C SER A 229 -7.94 -1.51 3.41
N GLU A 230 -9.27 -1.35 3.27
CA GLU A 230 -10.01 -1.93 2.14
C GLU A 230 -9.57 -1.34 0.79
N SER A 231 -9.21 -0.07 0.74
CA SER A 231 -8.69 0.57 -0.46
C SER A 231 -7.31 0.02 -0.85
N LEU A 232 -6.47 -0.32 0.13
CA LEU A 232 -5.21 -1.05 -0.10
C LEU A 232 -5.48 -2.45 -0.65
N ALA A 233 -6.47 -3.15 -0.12
CA ALA A 233 -6.88 -4.47 -0.60
C ALA A 233 -7.39 -4.42 -2.04
N LYS A 234 -8.17 -3.40 -2.42
CA LYS A 234 -8.56 -3.14 -3.81
C LYS A 234 -7.35 -2.94 -4.72
N PHE A 235 -6.36 -2.14 -4.29
CA PHE A 235 -5.14 -1.91 -5.05
C PHE A 235 -4.31 -3.20 -5.18
N GLY A 236 -4.15 -3.97 -4.11
CA GLY A 236 -3.52 -5.29 -4.15
C GLY A 236 -4.20 -6.23 -5.14
N LEU A 237 -5.55 -6.25 -5.14
CA LEU A 237 -6.34 -7.03 -6.09
C LEU A 237 -6.18 -6.56 -7.56
N LEU A 238 -6.06 -5.26 -7.79
CA LEU A 238 -5.73 -4.71 -9.12
C LEU A 238 -4.39 -5.27 -9.62
N LEU A 239 -3.35 -5.26 -8.77
CA LEU A 239 -2.03 -5.79 -9.12
C LEU A 239 -2.08 -7.31 -9.35
N LEU A 240 -2.76 -8.06 -8.49
CA LEU A 240 -2.98 -9.49 -8.63
C LEU A 240 -3.65 -9.83 -9.97
N ASN A 241 -4.66 -9.06 -10.36
CA ASN A 241 -5.41 -9.21 -11.60
C ASN A 241 -4.72 -8.58 -12.82
N GLN A 242 -3.40 -8.40 -12.78
CA GLN A 242 -2.62 -7.87 -13.89
C GLN A 242 -3.17 -6.53 -14.43
N GLY A 243 -3.60 -5.66 -13.51
CA GLY A 243 -4.10 -4.31 -13.80
C GLY A 243 -5.56 -4.25 -14.26
N LYS A 244 -6.31 -5.35 -14.19
CA LYS A 244 -7.75 -5.37 -14.48
C LYS A 244 -8.58 -5.12 -13.22
N TRP A 245 -9.55 -4.24 -13.35
CA TRP A 245 -10.55 -3.95 -12.33
C TRP A 245 -11.95 -4.06 -12.93
N LYS A 246 -12.78 -4.98 -12.43
CA LYS A 246 -14.15 -5.22 -12.94
C LYS A 246 -14.21 -5.32 -14.49
N GLY A 247 -13.30 -6.08 -15.07
CA GLY A 247 -13.19 -6.31 -16.51
C GLY A 247 -12.48 -5.20 -17.31
N LYS A 248 -12.26 -4.00 -16.73
CA LYS A 248 -11.57 -2.89 -17.38
C LYS A 248 -10.06 -2.92 -17.06
N GLN A 249 -9.23 -2.79 -18.10
CA GLN A 249 -7.78 -2.62 -17.92
C GLN A 249 -7.50 -1.18 -17.47
N LEU A 250 -7.08 -0.99 -16.20
CA LEU A 250 -6.71 0.33 -15.66
C LEU A 250 -5.19 0.55 -15.76
N LEU A 251 -4.39 -0.49 -15.58
CA LEU A 251 -2.93 -0.45 -15.68
C LEU A 251 -2.49 -1.61 -16.57
N SER A 252 -1.57 -1.39 -17.51
CA SER A 252 -1.22 -2.44 -18.48
C SER A 252 -0.60 -3.67 -17.81
N SER A 253 -0.94 -4.87 -18.29
CA SER A 253 -0.39 -6.13 -17.75
C SER A 253 1.12 -6.22 -17.94
N SER A 254 1.65 -5.66 -19.03
CA SER A 254 3.09 -5.58 -19.28
C SER A 254 3.81 -4.71 -18.24
N TRP A 255 3.18 -3.61 -17.79
CA TRP A 255 3.72 -2.78 -16.73
C TRP A 255 3.69 -3.47 -15.38
N ILE A 256 2.58 -4.13 -15.03
CA ILE A 256 2.48 -4.93 -13.81
C ILE A 256 3.59 -6.00 -13.78
N LYS A 257 3.79 -6.71 -14.91
CA LYS A 257 4.86 -7.71 -15.01
C LYS A 257 6.25 -7.10 -14.74
N GLN A 258 6.52 -5.89 -15.24
CA GLN A 258 7.78 -5.19 -14.98
C GLN A 258 7.90 -4.75 -13.51
N MET A 259 6.81 -4.21 -12.92
CA MET A 259 6.79 -3.81 -11.51
C MET A 259 7.08 -4.98 -10.56
N THR A 260 6.56 -6.17 -10.89
CA THR A 260 6.56 -7.36 -10.02
C THR A 260 7.65 -8.37 -10.37
N SER A 261 8.54 -8.05 -11.30
CA SER A 261 9.71 -8.88 -11.65
C SER A 261 11.01 -8.23 -11.17
N LYS A 262 12.02 -9.07 -10.93
CA LYS A 262 13.36 -8.62 -10.56
C LYS A 262 13.90 -7.63 -11.59
N GLN A 263 14.21 -6.43 -11.14
CA GLN A 263 14.88 -5.39 -11.89
C GLN A 263 16.28 -5.13 -11.32
N MET A 264 16.44 -5.32 -10.01
CA MET A 264 17.69 -5.11 -9.29
C MET A 264 17.79 -6.04 -8.07
N GLU A 265 19.00 -6.44 -7.71
CA GLU A 265 19.31 -7.08 -6.43
C GLU A 265 19.37 -6.03 -5.32
N ALA A 266 18.73 -6.32 -4.18
CA ALA A 266 18.62 -5.41 -3.05
C ALA A 266 18.99 -6.12 -1.74
N GLY A 267 20.21 -6.62 -1.65
CA GLY A 267 20.70 -7.44 -0.53
C GLY A 267 20.11 -8.84 -0.58
N ASP A 268 19.41 -9.26 0.50
CA ASP A 268 18.81 -10.61 0.61
C ASP A 268 17.51 -10.75 -0.21
N GLU A 269 17.00 -9.67 -0.80
CA GLU A 269 15.74 -9.65 -1.53
C GLU A 269 15.95 -9.00 -2.90
N ASP A 270 14.99 -9.13 -3.78
CA ASP A 270 15.01 -8.50 -5.09
C ASP A 270 14.03 -7.32 -5.12
N TYR A 271 14.27 -6.36 -6.02
CA TYR A 271 13.45 -5.18 -6.20
C TYR A 271 12.96 -5.06 -7.64
N GLY A 272 11.69 -4.73 -7.79
CA GLY A 272 11.05 -4.41 -9.06
C GLY A 272 11.00 -2.89 -9.30
N TYR A 273 9.91 -2.40 -9.92
CA TYR A 273 9.68 -0.97 -10.01
C TYR A 273 8.84 -0.50 -8.81
N GLN A 274 9.52 0.07 -7.80
CA GLN A 274 8.91 0.59 -6.56
C GLN A 274 8.16 -0.49 -5.77
N MET A 275 8.65 -1.74 -5.84
CA MET A 275 8.02 -2.90 -5.24
C MET A 275 9.05 -3.97 -4.87
N TRP A 276 8.89 -4.59 -3.71
CA TRP A 276 9.76 -5.66 -3.24
C TRP A 276 9.29 -7.03 -3.72
N LEU A 277 10.21 -7.90 -4.08
CA LEU A 277 9.95 -9.32 -4.21
C LEU A 277 10.10 -9.98 -2.84
N CYS A 278 9.32 -11.04 -2.58
CA CYS A 278 9.35 -11.73 -1.30
C CYS A 278 10.24 -12.97 -1.34
N ASP A 279 10.62 -13.44 -0.14
CA ASP A 279 11.28 -14.73 0.09
C ASP A 279 10.36 -15.94 -0.16
N TYR A 280 9.04 -15.72 -0.34
CA TYR A 280 8.10 -16.74 -0.81
C TYR A 280 8.01 -16.67 -2.34
N PRO A 281 8.20 -17.83 -3.04
CA PRO A 281 8.34 -17.84 -4.50
C PRO A 281 7.16 -17.21 -5.25
N GLY A 282 7.43 -16.17 -6.05
CA GLY A 282 6.45 -15.47 -6.87
C GLY A 282 5.59 -14.45 -6.11
N ALA A 283 5.74 -14.35 -4.80
CA ALA A 283 5.08 -13.30 -4.03
C ALA A 283 5.83 -11.97 -4.13
N VAL A 284 5.06 -10.88 -4.14
CA VAL A 284 5.56 -9.51 -4.15
C VAL A 284 4.82 -8.68 -3.11
N ARG A 285 5.39 -7.54 -2.72
CA ARG A 285 4.77 -6.69 -1.72
C ARG A 285 5.03 -5.20 -1.91
N ALA A 286 4.04 -4.39 -1.55
CA ALA A 286 4.29 -3.05 -1.06
C ALA A 286 4.69 -3.16 0.41
N ASP A 287 5.70 -2.40 0.82
CA ASP A 287 6.32 -2.46 2.14
C ASP A 287 6.48 -1.05 2.72
N GLY A 288 6.00 -0.84 3.93
CA GLY A 288 6.07 0.44 4.63
C GLY A 288 6.64 0.28 6.03
N ALA A 289 7.33 1.31 6.48
CA ALA A 289 7.88 1.35 7.83
C ALA A 289 6.81 1.00 8.88
N LEU A 290 7.26 0.47 10.01
CA LEU A 290 6.43 0.04 11.12
C LEU A 290 5.41 -1.07 10.77
N GLY A 291 5.61 -1.80 9.64
CA GLY A 291 4.86 -3.00 9.33
C GLY A 291 3.62 -2.81 8.45
N GLN A 292 3.67 -1.87 7.50
CA GLN A 292 2.60 -1.72 6.52
C GLN A 292 2.85 -2.66 5.34
N TYR A 293 1.90 -3.55 5.03
CA TYR A 293 2.05 -4.53 3.96
C TYR A 293 0.83 -4.63 3.06
N VAL A 294 1.10 -4.73 1.76
CA VAL A 294 0.18 -5.33 0.78
C VAL A 294 0.92 -6.50 0.15
N LEU A 295 0.65 -7.71 0.63
CA LEU A 295 1.25 -8.95 0.14
C LEU A 295 0.40 -9.50 -1.00
N ILE A 296 1.02 -9.83 -2.12
CA ILE A 296 0.35 -10.34 -3.32
C ILE A 296 0.97 -11.68 -3.68
N MET A 297 0.18 -12.73 -3.67
CA MET A 297 0.56 -14.13 -3.93
C MET A 297 -0.20 -14.65 -5.16
N PRO A 298 0.34 -14.45 -6.37
CA PRO A 298 -0.36 -14.80 -7.61
C PRO A 298 -0.68 -16.28 -7.74
N LYS A 299 0.20 -17.16 -7.27
CA LYS A 299 0.00 -18.60 -7.33
C LYS A 299 -1.19 -19.07 -6.48
N GLU A 300 -1.40 -18.44 -5.35
CA GLU A 300 -2.48 -18.75 -4.41
C GLU A 300 -3.76 -17.94 -4.69
N ASP A 301 -3.73 -17.06 -5.69
CA ASP A 301 -4.79 -16.08 -6.00
C ASP A 301 -5.22 -15.32 -4.75
N MET A 302 -4.23 -14.75 -4.04
CA MET A 302 -4.43 -14.18 -2.71
C MET A 302 -3.77 -12.82 -2.54
N VAL A 303 -4.43 -11.96 -1.75
CA VAL A 303 -3.88 -10.70 -1.23
C VAL A 303 -4.04 -10.68 0.28
N VAL A 304 -3.01 -10.25 1.00
CA VAL A 304 -3.09 -9.97 2.44
C VAL A 304 -2.62 -8.55 2.69
N VAL A 305 -3.48 -7.76 3.33
CA VAL A 305 -3.15 -6.41 3.81
C VAL A 305 -2.94 -6.47 5.31
N ILE A 306 -1.87 -5.86 5.78
CA ILE A 306 -1.59 -5.67 7.21
C ILE A 306 -1.25 -4.20 7.41
N THR A 307 -1.92 -3.57 8.37
CA THR A 307 -1.53 -2.27 8.91
C THR A 307 -1.27 -2.42 10.39
N GLU A 308 -0.15 -1.90 10.86
CA GLU A 308 0.28 -2.10 12.24
C GLU A 308 1.27 -1.01 12.68
N CYS A 309 1.62 -1.02 13.97
CA CYS A 309 2.81 -0.36 14.48
C CYS A 309 3.70 -1.42 15.14
N THR A 310 4.84 -1.73 14.52
CA THR A 310 5.79 -2.71 15.04
C THR A 310 7.20 -2.14 15.15
N LEU A 311 7.90 -2.53 16.21
CA LEU A 311 9.31 -2.22 16.42
C LEU A 311 10.23 -3.41 16.11
N ILE A 312 9.66 -4.52 15.65
CA ILE A 312 10.41 -5.74 15.29
C ILE A 312 10.53 -5.88 13.77
N ASN A 313 11.41 -6.80 13.33
CA ASN A 313 11.58 -7.07 11.91
C ASN A 313 10.30 -7.66 11.30
N GLY A 314 9.76 -6.99 10.30
CA GLY A 314 8.53 -7.38 9.59
C GLY A 314 8.57 -8.71 8.83
N ARG A 315 9.71 -9.41 8.76
CA ARG A 315 9.78 -10.79 8.24
C ARG A 315 8.93 -11.76 9.06
N ASN A 316 8.70 -11.48 10.35
CA ASN A 316 7.86 -12.34 11.18
C ASN A 316 6.40 -12.36 10.72
N GLN A 317 5.83 -11.20 10.39
CA GLN A 317 4.46 -11.08 9.89
C GLN A 317 4.29 -11.86 8.57
N ARG A 318 5.22 -11.68 7.62
CA ARG A 318 5.20 -12.39 6.34
C ARG A 318 5.30 -13.90 6.52
N ARG A 319 6.23 -14.38 7.36
CA ARG A 319 6.38 -15.81 7.69
C ARG A 319 5.13 -16.40 8.34
N LEU A 320 4.39 -15.64 9.15
CA LEU A 320 3.11 -16.08 9.68
C LEU A 320 2.08 -16.29 8.56
N VAL A 321 2.02 -15.39 7.58
CA VAL A 321 1.17 -15.58 6.39
C VAL A 321 1.58 -16.86 5.65
N TRP A 322 2.89 -17.04 5.36
CA TRP A 322 3.40 -18.24 4.65
C TRP A 322 3.08 -19.53 5.40
N ASN A 323 3.37 -19.56 6.68
CA ASN A 323 3.34 -20.79 7.47
C ASN A 323 1.95 -21.13 8.05
N LYS A 324 1.09 -20.13 8.30
CA LYS A 324 -0.22 -20.36 8.95
C LYS A 324 -1.37 -20.33 7.97
N LEU A 325 -1.27 -19.50 6.92
CA LEU A 325 -2.36 -19.32 5.96
C LEU A 325 -2.10 -20.12 4.68
N LEU A 326 -0.99 -19.85 3.97
CA LEU A 326 -0.74 -20.44 2.65
C LEU A 326 -0.56 -21.96 2.73
N SER A 327 0.08 -22.48 3.79
CA SER A 327 0.27 -23.91 3.99
C SER A 327 -1.06 -24.69 4.18
N ALA A 328 -2.14 -23.99 4.56
CA ALA A 328 -3.44 -24.60 4.80
C ALA A 328 -4.37 -24.59 3.59
N ILE A 329 -4.01 -23.89 2.50
CA ILE A 329 -4.84 -23.74 1.31
C ILE A 329 -5.13 -25.10 0.65
N LYS A 330 -6.36 -25.27 0.19
CA LYS A 330 -6.82 -26.40 -0.63
C LYS A 330 -7.28 -25.91 -2.00
N ASN A 331 -7.15 -26.76 -3.00
CA ASN A 331 -7.55 -26.44 -4.38
C ASN A 331 -9.06 -26.62 -4.63
N GLN A 332 -9.81 -26.95 -3.61
CA GLN A 332 -11.26 -27.17 -3.69
C GLN A 332 -11.96 -26.50 -2.52
N ALA A 333 -13.22 -26.16 -2.69
CA ALA A 333 -14.07 -25.69 -1.61
C ALA A 333 -14.15 -26.72 -0.50
N LEU A 334 -14.21 -26.25 0.73
CA LEU A 334 -14.33 -27.04 1.94
C LEU A 334 -15.75 -26.89 2.52
N ILE A 335 -16.16 -27.85 3.33
CA ILE A 335 -17.43 -27.76 4.06
C ILE A 335 -17.22 -26.87 5.29
N PRO A 336 -18.03 -25.81 5.46
CA PRO A 336 -17.95 -24.97 6.64
C PRO A 336 -18.26 -25.75 7.92
N GLY A 337 -17.40 -25.60 8.93
CA GLY A 337 -17.56 -26.22 10.23
C GLY A 337 -17.78 -25.22 11.37
N LYS A 338 -17.70 -25.69 12.61
CA LYS A 338 -17.82 -24.83 13.82
C LYS A 338 -16.75 -23.73 13.88
N ALA A 339 -15.62 -23.90 13.17
CA ALA A 339 -14.56 -22.89 13.10
C ALA A 339 -15.01 -21.60 12.44
N TYR A 340 -15.90 -21.64 11.45
CA TYR A 340 -16.43 -20.43 10.81
C TYR A 340 -17.23 -19.53 11.79
N ALA A 341 -18.11 -20.13 12.59
CA ALA A 341 -18.84 -19.38 13.61
C ALA A 341 -17.90 -18.76 14.65
N ARG A 342 -16.81 -19.47 15.00
CA ARG A 342 -15.76 -18.97 15.89
C ARG A 342 -14.98 -17.82 15.25
N LEU A 343 -14.63 -17.91 13.97
CA LEU A 343 -13.98 -16.86 13.21
C LEU A 343 -14.83 -15.57 13.23
N LYS A 344 -16.10 -15.65 12.88
CA LYS A 344 -17.01 -14.51 12.90
C LYS A 344 -17.06 -13.81 14.26
N LYS A 345 -17.13 -14.58 15.35
CA LYS A 345 -17.11 -14.03 16.71
C LYS A 345 -15.78 -13.36 17.04
N LYS A 346 -14.67 -13.98 16.65
CA LYS A 346 -13.33 -13.45 16.92
C LYS A 346 -13.04 -12.16 16.15
N GLN A 347 -13.45 -12.04 14.89
CA GLN A 347 -13.20 -10.86 14.07
C GLN A 347 -13.63 -9.55 14.72
N ILE A 348 -14.69 -9.56 15.50
CA ILE A 348 -15.23 -8.38 16.19
C ILE A 348 -14.77 -8.26 17.65
N SER A 349 -13.92 -9.17 18.14
CA SER A 349 -13.51 -9.22 19.55
C SER A 349 -12.08 -8.77 19.80
N TYR A 350 -11.29 -8.56 18.75
CA TYR A 350 -9.89 -8.14 18.91
C TYR A 350 -9.81 -6.70 19.41
N THR A 351 -8.95 -6.48 20.40
CA THR A 351 -8.68 -5.17 20.99
C THR A 351 -7.18 -5.04 21.22
N LEU A 352 -6.65 -3.85 21.06
CA LEU A 352 -5.27 -3.59 21.47
C LEU A 352 -5.16 -3.66 23.00
N PRO A 353 -4.05 -4.18 23.52
CA PRO A 353 -3.83 -4.18 24.97
C PRO A 353 -3.71 -2.74 25.47
N THR A 354 -4.50 -2.41 26.47
CA THR A 354 -4.39 -1.13 27.16
C THR A 354 -3.34 -1.21 28.26
N VAL A 355 -2.60 -0.12 28.49
CA VAL A 355 -1.68 -0.02 29.60
C VAL A 355 -2.47 -0.17 30.91
N GLN A 356 -2.11 -1.19 31.69
CA GLN A 356 -2.69 -1.42 33.00
C GLN A 356 -1.99 -0.50 34.00
N GLY A 357 -2.71 0.49 34.49
CA GLY A 357 -2.23 1.42 35.50
C GLY A 357 -2.96 1.26 36.83
N LYS A 358 -2.43 1.86 37.89
CA LYS A 358 -3.16 2.01 39.16
C LYS A 358 -4.27 3.02 38.97
N LYS A 359 -5.47 2.73 39.53
CA LYS A 359 -6.63 3.65 39.50
C LYS A 359 -6.33 5.04 40.12
N GLN A 360 -5.36 5.10 41.02
CA GLN A 360 -4.90 6.31 41.65
C GLN A 360 -3.36 6.38 41.64
N SER A 361 -2.84 7.55 41.27
CA SER A 361 -1.41 7.83 41.37
C SER A 361 -1.11 8.47 42.73
N PRO A 362 -0.06 8.01 43.46
CA PRO A 362 0.38 8.71 44.69
C PRO A 362 0.78 10.17 44.41
N LEU A 363 1.10 10.50 43.17
CA LEU A 363 1.47 11.85 42.76
C LEU A 363 0.31 12.70 42.30
N ALA A 364 -0.91 12.14 42.16
CA ALA A 364 -2.08 12.85 41.61
C ALA A 364 -2.35 14.17 42.37
N THR A 365 -2.28 14.14 43.71
CA THR A 365 -2.49 15.35 44.55
C THR A 365 -1.38 16.39 44.37
N ALA A 366 -0.13 15.96 44.15
CA ALA A 366 1.01 16.86 43.96
C ALA A 366 0.94 17.60 42.60
N TYR A 367 0.29 17.01 41.60
CA TYR A 367 0.16 17.57 40.25
C TYR A 367 -1.25 18.09 39.93
N ALA A 368 -2.23 17.85 40.82
CA ALA A 368 -3.57 18.38 40.62
C ALA A 368 -3.56 19.91 40.55
N ASN A 369 -4.30 20.47 39.58
CA ASN A 369 -4.42 21.90 39.32
C ASN A 369 -3.10 22.65 38.98
N ARG A 370 -2.08 21.93 38.52
CA ARG A 370 -0.85 22.54 37.99
C ARG A 370 -0.89 22.56 36.45
N THR A 371 -0.52 23.69 35.88
CA THR A 371 -0.22 23.78 34.45
C THR A 371 1.19 23.25 34.24
N ILE A 372 1.32 22.21 33.43
CA ILE A 372 2.62 21.63 33.04
C ILE A 372 2.90 22.12 31.61
N THR A 373 3.96 22.94 31.45
CA THR A 373 4.43 23.36 30.16
C THR A 373 5.55 22.45 29.71
N GLN A 374 5.33 21.72 28.61
CA GLN A 374 6.39 20.92 28.01
C GLN A 374 7.29 21.83 27.18
N ILE A 375 8.57 21.91 27.57
CA ILE A 375 9.60 22.61 26.80
C ILE A 375 10.35 21.54 25.99
N GLY A 376 10.14 21.53 24.69
CA GLY A 376 10.78 20.63 23.75
C GLY A 376 9.79 20.00 22.77
N ARG A 377 10.27 19.62 21.59
CA ARG A 377 9.47 18.82 20.64
C ARG A 377 9.50 17.36 21.08
N ALA A 378 8.34 16.77 21.25
CA ALA A 378 8.24 15.31 21.25
C ALA A 378 8.63 14.84 19.85
N HIS A 379 9.72 14.10 19.73
CA HIS A 379 9.99 13.32 18.53
C HIS A 379 9.10 12.08 18.59
N VAL A 380 8.03 12.11 17.80
CA VAL A 380 7.24 10.93 17.48
C VAL A 380 7.84 10.28 16.26
#